data_da5a298b9a4daabea5b0ad91b640b385
#
_entry.id   da5a298b9a4daabea5b0ad91b640b385
#
_cell.length_a   1.000
_cell.length_b   1.000
_cell.length_c   1.000
_cell.angle_alpha   90.00
_cell.angle_beta   90.00
_cell.angle_gamma   90.00
#
_symmetry.space_group_name_H-M   'P 1'
#
loop_
_entity.id
_entity.type
_entity.pdbx_description
1 polymer ?
#
loop_
_entity_poly.entity_id
_entity_poly.type
_entity_poly.pdbx_seq_one_letter_code
_entity_poly.pdbx_strand_id
1 'polypeptide(L)'
;MSQMSRNRKGKKKVWLIVVIMVILVFAAVASQGYNIYMGTFTLGRTTVITTEPGEVIDEGTSFTKYGKLDAVQSHKGTVERLDYTTDVYENGITYNKYVNVYLPYGYDQNDTSKKYNVLYFQHGNTMDPNIFVSSSPKKWMDNLFASEGIRDDIILVFTTYYMNPERDKTERLKSGFVEAGDGNWNGLPGNFWKEVVEDILPLVESRYNTYTESFDADGLKASRDHRGFSGYSRGSVCTWYMFRNAFEYFKWYAPMSCHCVAGKSISDEVTSMDAYHYLKETIDAHSDLDFFIYAASGNPQDAPKMREQIAFFEKQTDTFSYGNDPKENNLFYTLSDFRHSDLFVPYYYYNSLQVLFSE
;
A
#
# COMPACT_ATOMS: atom_id res chain seq x y z
N MET A 1 61.23 27.14 -30.16
CA MET A 1 60.01 26.26 -30.23
C MET A 1 59.64 25.50 -28.96
N SER A 2 60.38 25.56 -27.82
CA SER A 2 60.11 24.70 -26.66
C SER A 2 59.19 25.29 -25.58
N GLN A 3 59.01 26.59 -25.47
CA GLN A 3 58.19 27.19 -24.41
C GLN A 3 56.68 27.19 -24.71
N MET A 4 56.26 27.27 -25.97
CA MET A 4 54.86 27.26 -26.36
C MET A 4 54.22 25.88 -26.18
N SER A 5 54.94 24.77 -26.32
CA SER A 5 54.43 23.43 -26.16
C SER A 5 54.18 23.00 -24.69
N ARG A 6 55.02 23.52 -23.77
CA ARG A 6 54.86 23.30 -22.31
C ARG A 6 53.59 24.00 -21.77
N ASN A 7 53.31 25.19 -22.24
CA ASN A 7 52.14 25.95 -21.76
C ASN A 7 50.81 25.35 -22.23
N ARG A 8 50.79 24.72 -23.42
CA ARG A 8 49.59 24.00 -23.92
C ARG A 8 49.30 22.71 -23.13
N LYS A 9 50.34 21.97 -22.72
CA LYS A 9 50.17 20.74 -21.90
C LYS A 9 49.69 21.10 -20.48
N GLY A 10 50.17 22.16 -19.87
CA GLY A 10 49.73 22.64 -18.57
C GLY A 10 48.25 23.07 -18.59
N LYS A 11 47.83 23.85 -19.60
CA LYS A 11 46.41 24.29 -19.75
C LYS A 11 45.49 23.09 -19.97
N LYS A 12 45.86 22.05 -20.75
CA LYS A 12 45.09 20.84 -20.91
C LYS A 12 44.93 20.02 -19.62
N LYS A 13 45.98 19.94 -18.79
CA LYS A 13 45.88 19.26 -17.49
C LYS A 13 44.98 20.01 -16.51
N VAL A 14 45.09 21.32 -16.43
CA VAL A 14 44.23 22.16 -15.60
C VAL A 14 42.77 22.03 -16.04
N TRP A 15 42.53 22.12 -17.37
CA TRP A 15 41.17 21.94 -17.90
C TRP A 15 40.57 20.56 -17.62
N LEU A 16 41.37 19.49 -17.73
CA LEU A 16 40.93 18.14 -17.39
C LEU A 16 40.57 18.01 -15.90
N ILE A 17 41.35 18.61 -14.99
CA ILE A 17 41.07 18.62 -13.55
C ILE A 17 39.76 19.37 -13.27
N VAL A 18 39.54 20.52 -13.93
CA VAL A 18 38.28 21.27 -13.77
C VAL A 18 37.09 20.47 -14.26
N VAL A 19 37.20 19.80 -15.41
CA VAL A 19 36.11 18.95 -15.92
C VAL A 19 35.83 17.78 -14.99
N ILE A 20 36.86 17.13 -14.45
CA ILE A 20 36.68 16.05 -13.48
C ILE A 20 36.00 16.57 -12.21
N MET A 21 36.41 17.73 -11.68
CA MET A 21 35.76 18.34 -10.51
C MET A 21 34.29 18.67 -10.78
N VAL A 22 34.00 19.22 -11.94
CA VAL A 22 32.61 19.52 -12.33
C VAL A 22 31.77 18.25 -12.40
N ILE A 23 32.30 17.17 -13.01
CA ILE A 23 31.61 15.88 -13.07
C ILE A 23 31.40 15.31 -11.65
N LEU A 24 32.38 15.40 -10.76
CA LEU A 24 32.25 14.93 -9.38
C LEU A 24 31.22 15.75 -8.59
N VAL A 25 31.18 17.07 -8.80
CA VAL A 25 30.15 17.93 -8.19
C VAL A 25 28.77 17.57 -8.72
N PHE A 26 28.61 17.39 -10.03
CA PHE A 26 27.34 16.96 -10.60
C PHE A 26 26.92 15.57 -10.12
N ALA A 27 27.85 14.63 -10.00
CA ALA A 27 27.59 13.30 -9.45
C ALA A 27 27.18 13.36 -7.98
N ALA A 28 27.84 14.22 -7.18
CA ALA A 28 27.47 14.43 -5.78
C ALA A 28 26.10 15.08 -5.64
N VAL A 29 25.80 16.11 -6.44
CA VAL A 29 24.48 16.77 -6.45
C VAL A 29 23.38 15.81 -6.91
N ALA A 30 23.64 15.02 -7.95
CA ALA A 30 22.69 14.00 -8.41
C ALA A 30 22.47 12.91 -7.37
N SER A 31 23.53 12.46 -6.68
CA SER A 31 23.45 11.52 -5.57
C SER A 31 22.64 12.08 -4.40
N GLN A 32 22.86 13.35 -4.03
CA GLN A 32 22.09 14.02 -3.00
C GLN A 32 20.61 14.18 -3.42
N GLY A 33 20.39 14.60 -4.66
CA GLY A 33 19.03 14.69 -5.22
C GLY A 33 18.32 13.33 -5.24
N TYR A 34 19.02 12.27 -5.59
CA TYR A 34 18.50 10.91 -5.55
C TYR A 34 18.19 10.47 -4.11
N ASN A 35 19.11 10.68 -3.16
CA ASN A 35 18.89 10.35 -1.77
C ASN A 35 17.72 11.15 -1.16
N ILE A 36 17.60 12.44 -1.48
CA ILE A 36 16.44 13.26 -1.08
C ILE A 36 15.16 12.70 -1.74
N TYR A 37 15.23 12.33 -3.01
CA TYR A 37 14.11 11.74 -3.73
C TYR A 37 13.67 10.43 -3.10
N MET A 38 14.62 9.55 -2.78
CA MET A 38 14.34 8.25 -2.14
C MET A 38 14.00 8.36 -0.65
N GLY A 39 14.12 9.54 -0.06
CA GLY A 39 13.94 9.71 1.39
C GLY A 39 15.01 9.04 2.25
N THR A 40 16.08 8.54 1.63
CA THR A 40 17.17 7.80 2.31
C THR A 40 18.22 8.73 2.87
N PHE A 41 18.21 9.99 2.48
CA PHE A 41 19.12 10.99 2.98
C PHE A 41 18.54 11.67 4.20
N THR A 42 18.94 11.18 5.35
CA THR A 42 18.63 11.84 6.60
C THR A 42 19.91 12.00 7.40
N LEU A 43 20.63 13.10 7.20
CA LEU A 43 21.57 13.60 8.18
C LEU A 43 20.78 13.89 9.46
N GLY A 44 20.71 12.90 10.34
CA GLY A 44 20.15 13.06 11.67
C GLY A 44 18.63 13.26 11.75
N ARG A 45 17.87 12.92 10.70
CA ARG A 45 16.43 12.81 10.80
C ARG A 45 16.03 11.43 11.26
N THR A 46 15.53 11.34 12.43
CA THR A 46 14.60 10.29 12.81
C THR A 46 13.34 10.50 11.99
N THR A 47 12.92 9.50 11.24
CA THR A 47 11.60 9.52 10.65
C THR A 47 10.62 9.36 11.79
N VAL A 48 10.08 10.46 12.24
CA VAL A 48 9.05 10.46 13.26
C VAL A 48 7.74 10.15 12.56
N ILE A 49 7.18 9.01 12.84
CA ILE A 49 5.81 8.68 12.49
C ILE A 49 4.98 9.02 13.70
N THR A 50 4.14 10.02 13.54
CA THR A 50 3.29 10.49 14.61
C THR A 50 1.85 10.11 14.36
N THR A 51 1.14 9.85 15.41
CA THR A 51 -0.31 9.77 15.42
C THR A 51 -0.91 11.13 15.67
N GLU A 52 -2.02 11.46 15.09
CA GLU A 52 -2.82 12.59 15.50
C GLU A 52 -3.83 12.11 16.57
N PRO A 53 -3.81 12.68 17.77
CA PRO A 53 -3.12 13.88 18.22
C PRO A 53 -1.78 13.67 18.95
N GLY A 54 -0.75 13.24 18.26
CA GLY A 54 0.62 13.43 18.76
C GLY A 54 1.30 12.25 19.43
N GLU A 55 0.75 11.04 19.33
CA GLU A 55 1.43 9.83 19.79
C GLU A 55 2.46 9.35 18.75
N VAL A 56 3.63 8.97 19.20
CA VAL A 56 4.70 8.43 18.35
C VAL A 56 4.64 6.91 18.42
N ILE A 57 4.30 6.25 17.33
CA ILE A 57 4.31 4.78 17.26
C ILE A 57 5.70 4.25 16.96
N ASP A 58 6.47 4.94 16.15
CA ASP A 58 7.79 4.53 15.74
C ASP A 58 8.81 5.65 15.94
N GLU A 59 9.38 5.71 17.12
CA GLU A 59 10.60 6.47 17.34
C GLU A 59 11.78 5.75 16.68
N GLY A 60 11.95 5.96 15.38
CA GLY A 60 13.23 5.59 14.75
C GLY A 60 13.44 4.10 14.54
N THR A 61 12.40 3.34 14.30
CA THR A 61 12.56 2.16 13.46
C THR A 61 12.91 2.70 12.10
N SER A 62 14.02 3.16 12.18
CA SER A 62 14.62 3.96 11.22
C SER A 62 14.40 3.34 9.86
N PHE A 63 13.98 4.15 8.99
CA PHE A 63 14.27 4.17 7.59
C PHE A 63 15.54 3.37 7.22
N THR A 64 16.55 3.40 8.05
CA THR A 64 17.78 2.62 7.90
C THR A 64 17.57 1.10 8.00
N LYS A 65 16.56 0.61 8.68
CA LYS A 65 16.26 -0.84 8.69
C LYS A 65 15.77 -1.31 7.32
N TYR A 66 14.97 -0.53 6.62
CA TYR A 66 14.51 -0.82 5.27
C TYR A 66 15.50 -0.37 4.19
N GLY A 67 16.23 0.69 4.42
CA GLY A 67 17.28 1.17 3.52
C GLY A 67 18.44 0.17 3.35
N LYS A 68 18.62 -0.75 4.27
CA LYS A 68 19.53 -1.88 4.12
C LYS A 68 18.86 -3.04 3.40
N LEU A 69 18.56 -2.87 2.12
CA LEU A 69 18.00 -3.89 1.28
C LEU A 69 18.79 -5.21 1.23
N ASP A 70 20.01 -5.20 1.72
CA ASP A 70 20.91 -6.36 1.74
C ASP A 70 21.00 -7.05 3.12
N ALA A 71 20.29 -6.55 4.13
CA ALA A 71 20.55 -6.93 5.52
C ALA A 71 20.09 -8.37 5.84
N VAL A 72 19.06 -8.89 5.17
CA VAL A 72 18.51 -10.20 5.51
C VAL A 72 18.56 -11.15 4.31
N GLN A 73 19.73 -11.75 4.10
CA GLN A 73 19.89 -12.77 3.06
C GLN A 73 19.36 -14.14 3.48
N SER A 74 19.17 -14.40 4.77
CA SER A 74 18.80 -15.71 5.31
C SER A 74 17.29 -15.91 5.46
N HIS A 75 16.50 -14.84 5.47
CA HIS A 75 15.04 -14.90 5.69
C HIS A 75 14.29 -14.38 4.45
N LYS A 76 14.35 -15.14 3.36
CA LYS A 76 13.71 -14.75 2.10
C LYS A 76 12.38 -15.44 1.95
N GLY A 77 11.34 -14.64 1.78
CA GLY A 77 10.06 -15.13 1.30
C GLY A 77 10.09 -15.51 -0.17
N THR A 78 9.01 -16.03 -0.68
CA THR A 78 8.81 -16.37 -2.10
C THR A 78 7.69 -15.54 -2.69
N VAL A 79 7.72 -15.36 -4.01
CA VAL A 79 6.63 -14.71 -4.74
C VAL A 79 6.09 -15.70 -5.75
N GLU A 80 4.79 -15.92 -5.71
CA GLU A 80 4.04 -16.70 -6.69
C GLU A 80 3.10 -15.80 -7.48
N ARG A 81 2.94 -16.05 -8.77
CA ARG A 81 1.93 -15.43 -9.61
C ARG A 81 0.77 -16.40 -9.79
N LEU A 82 -0.44 -15.92 -9.54
CA LEU A 82 -1.67 -16.65 -9.83
C LEU A 82 -2.42 -15.94 -10.94
N ASP A 83 -2.53 -16.61 -12.09
CA ASP A 83 -3.33 -16.13 -13.22
C ASP A 83 -4.79 -16.53 -13.03
N TYR A 84 -5.72 -15.65 -13.41
CA TYR A 84 -7.16 -15.88 -13.35
C TYR A 84 -7.90 -15.12 -14.45
N THR A 85 -9.18 -15.36 -14.55
CA THR A 85 -10.08 -14.61 -15.43
C THR A 85 -11.19 -13.99 -14.61
N THR A 86 -11.67 -12.83 -15.04
CA THR A 86 -12.82 -12.15 -14.45
C THR A 86 -13.79 -11.69 -15.53
N ASP A 87 -15.08 -11.75 -15.27
CA ASP A 87 -16.18 -11.25 -16.12
C ASP A 87 -17.17 -10.37 -15.35
N VAL A 88 -16.83 -9.99 -14.11
CA VAL A 88 -17.69 -9.23 -13.19
C VAL A 88 -18.04 -7.81 -13.68
N TYR A 89 -17.31 -7.29 -14.66
CA TYR A 89 -17.46 -5.91 -15.12
C TYR A 89 -18.42 -5.77 -16.29
N GLU A 90 -18.38 -6.73 -17.22
CA GLU A 90 -19.12 -6.65 -18.49
C GLU A 90 -19.69 -8.02 -18.85
N ASN A 91 -21.00 -8.09 -19.04
CA ASN A 91 -21.66 -9.34 -19.40
C ASN A 91 -21.09 -9.93 -20.71
N GLY A 92 -20.60 -11.17 -20.62
CA GLY A 92 -20.05 -11.92 -21.74
C GLY A 92 -18.63 -11.49 -22.18
N ILE A 93 -17.96 -10.64 -21.40
CA ILE A 93 -16.57 -10.24 -21.65
C ILE A 93 -15.68 -10.70 -20.52
N THR A 94 -14.68 -11.52 -20.85
CA THR A 94 -13.70 -12.03 -19.90
C THR A 94 -12.38 -11.31 -20.03
N TYR A 95 -11.78 -10.97 -18.91
CA TYR A 95 -10.46 -10.36 -18.80
C TYR A 95 -9.48 -11.35 -18.17
N ASN A 96 -8.28 -11.48 -18.76
CA ASN A 96 -7.20 -12.26 -18.18
C ASN A 96 -6.36 -11.38 -17.28
N LYS A 97 -6.25 -11.75 -16.03
CA LYS A 97 -5.55 -10.98 -14.99
C LYS A 97 -4.67 -11.88 -14.14
N TYR A 98 -3.95 -11.29 -13.22
CA TYR A 98 -3.17 -12.02 -12.24
C TYR A 98 -3.01 -11.23 -10.94
N VAL A 99 -2.72 -11.96 -9.89
CA VAL A 99 -2.22 -11.41 -8.63
C VAL A 99 -0.82 -11.97 -8.36
N ASN A 100 0.00 -11.21 -7.65
CA ASN A 100 1.25 -11.72 -7.09
C ASN A 100 1.08 -11.94 -5.59
N VAL A 101 1.50 -13.09 -5.12
CA VAL A 101 1.39 -13.49 -3.72
C VAL A 101 2.79 -13.61 -3.12
N TYR A 102 3.07 -12.82 -2.09
CA TYR A 102 4.28 -12.97 -1.30
C TYR A 102 4.00 -13.87 -0.11
N LEU A 103 4.74 -14.96 -0.06
CA LEU A 103 4.73 -15.93 1.04
C LEU A 103 5.94 -15.63 1.95
N PRO A 104 5.75 -15.43 3.25
CA PRO A 104 6.83 -15.09 4.17
C PRO A 104 7.82 -16.26 4.31
N TYR A 105 9.01 -15.94 4.81
CA TYR A 105 10.02 -16.96 5.09
C TYR A 105 9.46 -18.05 6.02
N GLY A 106 9.72 -19.30 5.65
CA GLY A 106 9.25 -20.47 6.43
C GLY A 106 7.79 -20.87 6.13
N TYR A 107 7.13 -20.26 5.14
CA TYR A 107 5.85 -20.78 4.66
C TYR A 107 6.02 -22.21 4.11
N ASP A 108 5.25 -23.14 4.64
CA ASP A 108 5.16 -24.52 4.14
C ASP A 108 3.70 -24.89 3.89
N GLN A 109 3.37 -25.12 2.63
CA GLN A 109 1.99 -25.51 2.24
C GLN A 109 1.56 -26.86 2.83
N ASN A 110 2.49 -27.74 3.19
CA ASN A 110 2.19 -29.05 3.78
C ASN A 110 1.96 -28.97 5.29
N ASP A 111 2.38 -27.89 5.94
CA ASP A 111 2.10 -27.65 7.35
C ASP A 111 0.73 -27.00 7.52
N THR A 112 -0.32 -27.81 7.48
CA THR A 112 -1.70 -27.33 7.64
C THR A 112 -2.04 -26.90 9.08
N SER A 113 -1.14 -27.10 10.04
CA SER A 113 -1.32 -26.63 11.42
C SER A 113 -1.06 -25.13 11.57
N LYS A 114 -0.19 -24.55 10.74
CA LYS A 114 0.06 -23.12 10.70
C LYS A 114 -0.90 -22.46 9.71
N LYS A 115 -1.69 -21.52 10.21
CA LYS A 115 -2.61 -20.70 9.42
C LYS A 115 -2.07 -19.31 9.25
N TYR A 116 -2.45 -18.66 8.14
CA TYR A 116 -1.95 -17.35 7.76
C TYR A 116 -3.09 -16.35 7.57
N ASN A 117 -2.91 -15.16 8.12
CA ASN A 117 -3.72 -14.00 7.79
C ASN A 117 -3.38 -13.53 6.37
N VAL A 118 -4.31 -12.86 5.70
CA VAL A 118 -4.10 -12.40 4.33
C VAL A 118 -4.34 -10.89 4.24
N LEU A 119 -3.33 -10.15 3.79
CA LEU A 119 -3.44 -8.73 3.51
C LEU A 119 -3.37 -8.48 2.01
N TYR A 120 -4.46 -8.04 1.43
CA TYR A 120 -4.56 -7.65 0.03
C TYR A 120 -4.10 -6.20 -0.14
N PHE A 121 -3.28 -5.94 -1.14
CA PHE A 121 -2.76 -4.62 -1.45
C PHE A 121 -3.12 -4.19 -2.87
N GLN A 122 -3.71 -3.01 -2.97
CA GLN A 122 -3.98 -2.35 -4.23
C GLN A 122 -3.02 -1.20 -4.46
N HIS A 123 -2.33 -1.22 -5.59
CA HIS A 123 -1.37 -0.18 -5.99
C HIS A 123 -2.05 1.16 -6.34
N GLY A 124 -1.25 2.21 -6.43
CA GLY A 124 -1.67 3.54 -6.87
C GLY A 124 -1.84 3.66 -8.39
N ASN A 125 -2.17 4.87 -8.84
CA ASN A 125 -2.30 5.16 -10.26
C ASN A 125 -0.96 4.96 -10.99
N THR A 126 -0.99 4.48 -12.25
CA THR A 126 0.18 4.22 -13.11
C THR A 126 1.14 3.12 -12.62
N MET A 127 0.83 2.46 -11.52
CA MET A 127 1.57 1.30 -11.00
C MET A 127 0.96 -0.01 -11.51
N ASP A 128 1.54 -1.15 -11.13
CA ASP A 128 1.05 -2.48 -11.44
C ASP A 128 1.35 -3.46 -10.29
N PRO A 129 0.81 -4.68 -10.30
CA PRO A 129 1.00 -5.61 -9.19
C PRO A 129 2.44 -6.13 -9.05
N ASN A 130 3.35 -5.80 -9.98
CA ASN A 130 4.75 -6.19 -9.88
C ASN A 130 5.60 -5.18 -9.11
N ILE A 131 5.05 -4.00 -8.78
CA ILE A 131 5.83 -2.90 -8.21
C ILE A 131 6.56 -3.29 -6.93
N PHE A 132 6.01 -4.21 -6.15
CA PHE A 132 6.61 -4.65 -4.89
C PHE A 132 7.19 -6.06 -4.93
N VAL A 133 7.10 -6.76 -6.07
CA VAL A 133 7.56 -8.15 -6.18
C VAL A 133 8.74 -8.35 -7.10
N SER A 134 9.15 -7.32 -7.83
CA SER A 134 10.40 -7.33 -8.59
C SER A 134 11.62 -7.35 -7.66
N SER A 135 12.79 -7.69 -8.19
CA SER A 135 13.97 -8.06 -7.39
C SER A 135 14.37 -7.07 -6.28
N SER A 136 14.34 -5.77 -6.55
CA SER A 136 14.71 -4.76 -5.54
C SER A 136 13.61 -4.49 -4.53
N PRO A 137 12.36 -4.22 -4.93
CA PRO A 137 11.25 -4.11 -4.00
C PRO A 137 10.98 -5.37 -3.18
N LYS A 138 11.18 -6.57 -3.70
CA LYS A 138 11.05 -7.81 -2.92
C LYS A 138 11.96 -7.83 -1.69
N LYS A 139 13.15 -7.26 -1.79
CA LYS A 139 14.08 -7.22 -0.65
C LYS A 139 13.55 -6.44 0.54
N TRP A 140 12.75 -5.40 0.34
CA TRP A 140 12.16 -4.69 1.46
C TRP A 140 11.09 -5.53 2.16
N MET A 141 10.33 -6.37 1.45
CA MET A 141 9.40 -7.31 2.07
C MET A 141 10.16 -8.36 2.90
N ASP A 142 11.24 -8.92 2.36
CA ASP A 142 12.08 -9.84 3.10
C ASP A 142 12.63 -9.18 4.40
N ASN A 143 13.06 -7.93 4.34
CA ASN A 143 13.53 -7.18 5.50
C ASN A 143 12.40 -6.82 6.47
N LEU A 144 11.24 -6.45 5.96
CA LEU A 144 10.05 -6.15 6.75
C LEU A 144 9.68 -7.34 7.63
N PHE A 145 9.49 -8.52 7.03
CA PHE A 145 9.10 -9.73 7.76
C PHE A 145 10.21 -10.31 8.65
N ALA A 146 11.46 -9.90 8.46
CA ALA A 146 12.54 -10.21 9.37
C ALA A 146 12.72 -9.19 10.51
N SER A 147 11.90 -8.12 10.52
CA SER A 147 11.97 -7.08 11.55
C SER A 147 11.26 -7.52 12.82
N GLU A 148 11.80 -7.11 13.97
CA GLU A 148 11.18 -7.34 15.27
C GLU A 148 9.78 -6.67 15.32
N GLY A 149 8.82 -7.36 15.92
CA GLY A 149 7.43 -6.89 16.03
C GLY A 149 6.55 -7.16 14.81
N ILE A 150 7.11 -7.61 13.70
CA ILE A 150 6.30 -8.03 12.54
C ILE A 150 6.02 -9.54 12.62
N ARG A 151 4.77 -9.89 12.45
CA ARG A 151 4.30 -11.28 12.46
C ARG A 151 4.78 -12.02 11.20
N ASP A 152 5.08 -13.29 11.33
CA ASP A 152 5.49 -14.20 10.23
C ASP A 152 4.34 -15.04 9.65
N ASP A 153 3.11 -14.77 10.10
CA ASP A 153 1.90 -15.46 9.69
C ASP A 153 0.99 -14.60 8.80
N ILE A 154 1.57 -13.72 7.99
CA ILE A 154 0.84 -12.87 7.06
C ILE A 154 1.30 -13.12 5.62
N ILE A 155 0.35 -13.45 4.75
CA ILE A 155 0.53 -13.50 3.30
C ILE A 155 0.14 -12.13 2.72
N LEU A 156 0.97 -11.57 1.83
CA LEU A 156 0.63 -10.34 1.09
C LEU A 156 0.20 -10.68 -0.33
N VAL A 157 -0.93 -10.11 -0.78
CA VAL A 157 -1.47 -10.32 -2.12
C VAL A 157 -1.51 -8.98 -2.85
N PHE A 158 -0.76 -8.86 -3.94
CA PHE A 158 -0.67 -7.65 -4.76
C PHE A 158 -1.63 -7.75 -5.93
N THR A 159 -2.64 -6.90 -5.91
CA THR A 159 -3.77 -6.89 -6.85
C THR A 159 -3.68 -5.73 -7.84
N THR A 160 -4.52 -5.73 -8.86
CA THR A 160 -4.69 -4.61 -9.78
C THR A 160 -6.12 -4.46 -10.27
N TYR A 161 -6.64 -3.23 -10.25
CA TYR A 161 -7.92 -2.89 -10.88
C TYR A 161 -7.81 -2.70 -12.40
N TYR A 162 -6.60 -2.71 -12.98
CA TYR A 162 -6.46 -2.57 -14.43
C TYR A 162 -6.87 -3.84 -15.16
N MET A 163 -7.58 -3.65 -16.29
CA MET A 163 -8.07 -4.77 -17.12
C MET A 163 -6.95 -5.48 -17.87
N ASN A 164 -5.87 -4.77 -18.20
CA ASN A 164 -4.69 -5.33 -18.80
C ASN A 164 -3.43 -4.89 -18.05
N PRO A 165 -3.04 -5.61 -17.00
CA PRO A 165 -1.95 -5.19 -16.12
C PRO A 165 -0.57 -5.19 -16.78
N GLU A 166 -0.40 -5.89 -17.91
CA GLU A 166 0.91 -6.01 -18.56
C GLU A 166 1.16 -4.97 -19.65
N ARG A 167 0.11 -4.47 -20.32
CA ARG A 167 0.25 -3.69 -21.54
C ARG A 167 -0.24 -2.26 -21.47
N ASP A 168 -1.39 -2.05 -20.87
CA ASP A 168 -2.02 -0.73 -20.87
C ASP A 168 -2.66 -0.43 -19.51
N LYS A 169 -1.93 0.32 -18.71
CA LYS A 169 -2.39 0.80 -17.40
C LYS A 169 -3.53 1.81 -17.48
N THR A 170 -3.87 2.25 -18.68
CA THR A 170 -4.97 3.18 -18.95
C THR A 170 -6.14 2.51 -19.66
N GLU A 171 -6.06 1.20 -19.90
CA GLU A 171 -7.08 0.46 -20.63
C GLU A 171 -8.44 0.58 -19.94
N ARG A 172 -9.41 0.96 -20.74
CA ARG A 172 -10.81 1.01 -20.35
C ARG A 172 -11.44 -0.37 -20.55
N LEU A 173 -12.62 -0.57 -19.98
CA LEU A 173 -13.45 -1.70 -20.32
C LEU A 173 -13.64 -1.77 -21.85
N LYS A 174 -13.71 -2.97 -22.42
CA LYS A 174 -13.79 -3.18 -23.89
C LYS A 174 -15.03 -2.54 -24.52
N SER A 175 -16.12 -2.44 -23.76
CA SER A 175 -17.33 -1.73 -24.17
C SER A 175 -17.14 -0.21 -24.25
N GLY A 176 -16.03 0.33 -23.74
CA GLY A 176 -15.86 1.76 -23.49
C GLY A 176 -16.74 2.24 -22.33
N PHE A 177 -17.44 1.31 -21.68
CA PHE A 177 -18.30 1.61 -20.55
C PHE A 177 -17.44 1.93 -19.34
N VAL A 178 -17.65 3.12 -18.86
CA VAL A 178 -17.24 3.55 -17.55
C VAL A 178 -18.54 3.76 -16.82
N GLU A 179 -18.78 3.08 -15.71
CA GLU A 179 -20.04 3.25 -15.00
C GLU A 179 -20.33 4.71 -14.70
N ALA A 180 -21.60 5.08 -14.77
CA ALA A 180 -22.02 6.45 -14.53
C ALA A 180 -21.57 6.95 -13.16
N GLY A 181 -21.04 8.13 -13.12
CA GLY A 181 -20.38 8.68 -11.92
C GLY A 181 -18.87 8.69 -12.01
N ASP A 182 -18.37 8.01 -12.97
CA ASP A 182 -17.05 7.74 -13.15
C ASP A 182 -16.35 8.60 -14.10
N GLY A 183 -16.85 9.44 -14.80
CA GLY A 183 -16.17 10.36 -15.66
C GLY A 183 -14.64 10.10 -15.82
N ASN A 184 -14.00 8.97 -15.61
CA ASN A 184 -13.79 8.90 -14.36
C ASN A 184 -12.80 7.93 -13.75
N TRP A 185 -12.10 8.52 -12.91
CA TRP A 185 -11.01 8.00 -12.10
C TRP A 185 -11.41 6.89 -11.13
N ASN A 186 -12.68 6.80 -10.73
CA ASN A 186 -13.12 5.88 -9.69
C ASN A 186 -13.85 4.63 -10.20
N GLY A 187 -14.18 4.55 -11.50
CA GLY A 187 -14.94 3.45 -12.03
C GLY A 187 -14.35 2.08 -11.81
N LEU A 188 -13.12 1.89 -12.23
CA LEU A 188 -12.41 0.65 -11.96
C LEU A 188 -12.14 0.49 -10.46
N PRO A 189 -11.54 1.45 -9.76
CA PRO A 189 -11.36 1.36 -8.31
C PRO A 189 -12.65 1.17 -7.52
N GLY A 190 -13.74 1.82 -7.93
CA GLY A 190 -15.03 1.76 -7.24
C GLY A 190 -15.76 0.43 -7.40
N ASN A 191 -15.49 -0.31 -8.47
CA ASN A 191 -16.10 -1.61 -8.76
C ASN A 191 -15.17 -2.79 -8.49
N PHE A 192 -13.90 -2.55 -8.19
CA PHE A 192 -12.90 -3.58 -8.00
C PHE A 192 -13.25 -4.56 -6.86
N TRP A 193 -14.02 -4.14 -5.89
CA TRP A 193 -14.49 -5.00 -4.81
C TRP A 193 -15.24 -6.24 -5.30
N LYS A 194 -15.97 -6.15 -6.42
CA LYS A 194 -16.69 -7.30 -7.02
C LYS A 194 -15.69 -8.38 -7.42
N GLU A 195 -14.68 -8.00 -8.19
CA GLU A 195 -13.61 -8.91 -8.61
C GLU A 195 -12.85 -9.50 -7.43
N VAL A 196 -12.57 -8.68 -6.42
CA VAL A 196 -11.89 -9.17 -5.21
C VAL A 196 -12.71 -10.26 -4.54
N VAL A 197 -14.00 -10.03 -4.33
CA VAL A 197 -14.87 -10.97 -3.62
C VAL A 197 -15.18 -12.21 -4.45
N GLU A 198 -15.48 -12.04 -5.75
CA GLU A 198 -15.96 -13.14 -6.59
C GLU A 198 -14.83 -14.00 -7.15
N ASP A 199 -13.67 -13.40 -7.46
CA ASP A 199 -12.58 -14.11 -8.14
C ASP A 199 -11.32 -14.24 -7.28
N ILE A 200 -10.84 -13.14 -6.68
CA ILE A 200 -9.52 -13.12 -6.05
C ILE A 200 -9.51 -13.83 -4.69
N LEU A 201 -10.51 -13.60 -3.83
CA LEU A 201 -10.58 -14.26 -2.52
C LEU A 201 -10.63 -15.78 -2.66
N PRO A 202 -11.57 -16.38 -3.44
CA PRO A 202 -11.60 -17.83 -3.62
C PRO A 202 -10.31 -18.39 -4.22
N LEU A 203 -9.73 -17.70 -5.21
CA LEU A 203 -8.48 -18.11 -5.86
C LEU A 203 -7.32 -18.21 -4.86
N VAL A 204 -7.11 -17.16 -4.08
CA VAL A 204 -5.98 -17.07 -3.16
C VAL A 204 -6.20 -18.01 -1.98
N GLU A 205 -7.37 -17.95 -1.36
CA GLU A 205 -7.58 -18.63 -0.10
C GLU A 205 -7.79 -20.13 -0.26
N SER A 206 -8.17 -20.61 -1.45
CA SER A 206 -8.12 -22.03 -1.76
C SER A 206 -6.71 -22.57 -2.04
N ARG A 207 -5.75 -21.68 -2.30
CA ARG A 207 -4.38 -22.06 -2.68
C ARG A 207 -3.44 -22.19 -1.50
N TYR A 208 -3.66 -21.42 -0.43
CA TYR A 208 -2.73 -21.29 0.69
C TYR A 208 -3.37 -21.67 2.03
N ASN A 209 -2.55 -21.94 3.04
CA ASN A 209 -2.98 -22.29 4.39
C ASN A 209 -3.53 -21.06 5.15
N THR A 210 -4.69 -20.57 4.72
CA THR A 210 -5.39 -19.46 5.37
C THR A 210 -6.38 -19.97 6.43
N TYR A 211 -7.06 -19.06 7.10
CA TYR A 211 -8.11 -19.41 8.07
C TYR A 211 -9.44 -19.77 7.42
N THR A 212 -9.57 -19.63 6.09
CA THR A 212 -10.78 -19.96 5.36
C THR A 212 -10.95 -21.47 5.24
N GLU A 213 -12.10 -21.98 5.67
CA GLU A 213 -12.43 -23.41 5.62
C GLU A 213 -13.29 -23.77 4.40
N SER A 214 -14.11 -22.84 3.93
CA SER A 214 -14.92 -22.94 2.70
C SER A 214 -14.73 -21.71 1.84
N PHE A 215 -14.65 -21.88 0.52
CA PHE A 215 -14.32 -20.81 -0.44
C PHE A 215 -15.56 -20.23 -1.11
N ASP A 216 -16.73 -20.55 -0.64
CA ASP A 216 -17.99 -19.88 -0.95
C ASP A 216 -18.14 -18.57 -0.12
N ALA A 217 -19.20 -17.83 -0.41
CA ALA A 217 -19.43 -16.54 0.24
C ALA A 217 -19.51 -16.66 1.77
N ASP A 218 -20.14 -17.71 2.29
CA ASP A 218 -20.34 -17.87 3.74
C ASP A 218 -19.03 -18.23 4.44
N GLY A 219 -18.22 -19.12 3.89
CA GLY A 219 -16.92 -19.48 4.44
C GLY A 219 -15.92 -18.31 4.36
N LEU A 220 -15.95 -17.53 3.26
CA LEU A 220 -15.14 -16.33 3.13
C LEU A 220 -15.54 -15.25 4.16
N LYS A 221 -16.83 -15.08 4.45
CA LYS A 221 -17.30 -14.16 5.49
C LYS A 221 -16.93 -14.67 6.89
N ALA A 222 -17.03 -15.96 7.14
CA ALA A 222 -16.69 -16.54 8.43
C ALA A 222 -15.22 -16.35 8.84
N SER A 223 -14.32 -16.20 7.86
CA SER A 223 -12.88 -15.98 8.09
C SER A 223 -12.44 -14.50 7.97
N ARG A 224 -13.39 -13.54 7.96
CA ARG A 224 -13.12 -12.11 7.77
C ARG A 224 -12.09 -11.51 8.73
N ASP A 225 -12.03 -12.01 9.96
CA ASP A 225 -11.16 -11.50 11.01
C ASP A 225 -9.67 -11.73 10.71
N HIS A 226 -9.40 -12.64 9.81
CA HIS A 226 -8.06 -12.97 9.32
C HIS A 226 -7.74 -12.32 7.97
N ARG A 227 -8.54 -11.33 7.56
CA ARG A 227 -8.40 -10.70 6.24
C ARG A 227 -8.40 -9.19 6.31
N GLY A 228 -7.39 -8.61 5.63
CA GLY A 228 -7.25 -7.17 5.51
C GLY A 228 -7.17 -6.71 4.06
N PHE A 229 -7.59 -5.47 3.81
CA PHE A 229 -7.41 -4.80 2.55
C PHE A 229 -6.68 -3.46 2.74
N SER A 230 -5.66 -3.25 1.92
CA SER A 230 -4.83 -2.06 1.97
C SER A 230 -4.61 -1.47 0.58
N GLY A 231 -4.25 -0.21 0.52
CA GLY A 231 -3.90 0.39 -0.76
C GLY A 231 -3.31 1.78 -0.63
N TYR A 232 -2.47 2.11 -1.60
CA TYR A 232 -1.77 3.39 -1.65
C TYR A 232 -2.36 4.31 -2.73
N SER A 233 -2.53 5.61 -2.41
CA SER A 233 -3.02 6.61 -3.36
C SER A 233 -4.39 6.20 -3.94
N ARG A 234 -4.50 5.94 -5.23
CA ARG A 234 -5.73 5.41 -5.84
C ARG A 234 -6.13 4.04 -5.28
N GLY A 235 -5.18 3.23 -4.80
CA GLY A 235 -5.45 2.01 -4.06
C GLY A 235 -6.07 2.28 -2.69
N SER A 236 -5.78 3.41 -2.05
CA SER A 236 -6.49 3.87 -0.85
C SER A 236 -7.96 4.15 -1.14
N VAL A 237 -8.28 4.71 -2.32
CA VAL A 237 -9.67 4.86 -2.78
C VAL A 237 -10.35 3.49 -2.89
N CYS A 238 -9.66 2.48 -3.45
CA CYS A 238 -10.17 1.10 -3.45
C CYS A 238 -10.42 0.58 -2.04
N THR A 239 -9.53 0.89 -1.08
CA THR A 239 -9.68 0.46 0.31
C THR A 239 -10.96 1.02 0.95
N TRP A 240 -11.28 2.28 0.69
CA TRP A 240 -12.54 2.88 1.16
C TRP A 240 -13.78 2.28 0.48
N TYR A 241 -13.69 1.94 -0.81
CA TYR A 241 -14.76 1.21 -1.50
C TYR A 241 -14.90 -0.23 -1.01
N MET A 242 -13.78 -0.88 -0.66
CA MET A 242 -13.80 -2.21 -0.05
C MET A 242 -14.51 -2.17 1.30
N PHE A 243 -14.21 -1.18 2.13
CA PHE A 243 -14.93 -0.95 3.39
C PHE A 243 -16.44 -0.80 3.16
N ARG A 244 -16.84 -0.04 2.15
CA ARG A 244 -18.26 0.20 1.87
C ARG A 244 -19.01 -1.02 1.34
N ASN A 245 -18.39 -1.80 0.43
CA ASN A 245 -19.11 -2.76 -0.39
C ASN A 245 -18.77 -4.23 -0.07
N ALA A 246 -17.69 -4.48 0.67
CA ALA A 246 -17.23 -5.82 1.02
C ALA A 246 -16.92 -5.96 2.52
N PHE A 247 -17.61 -5.20 3.37
CA PHE A 247 -17.38 -5.13 4.82
C PHE A 247 -17.49 -6.49 5.50
N GLU A 248 -18.41 -7.31 5.06
CA GLU A 248 -18.60 -8.67 5.57
C GLU A 248 -17.43 -9.62 5.28
N TYR A 249 -16.49 -9.24 4.40
CA TYR A 249 -15.36 -10.06 3.99
C TYR A 249 -14.03 -9.64 4.63
N PHE A 250 -13.97 -8.44 5.22
CA PHE A 250 -12.74 -7.86 5.76
C PHE A 250 -12.99 -7.23 7.12
N LYS A 251 -12.06 -7.43 8.05
CA LYS A 251 -12.02 -6.71 9.34
C LYS A 251 -11.02 -5.54 9.29
N TRP A 252 -9.88 -5.73 8.63
CA TRP A 252 -8.73 -4.86 8.69
C TRP A 252 -8.58 -4.02 7.44
N TYR A 253 -8.46 -2.69 7.61
CA TYR A 253 -8.34 -1.76 6.50
C TYR A 253 -7.14 -0.84 6.69
N ALA A 254 -6.26 -0.73 5.67
CA ALA A 254 -5.10 0.16 5.73
C ALA A 254 -5.06 1.10 4.50
N PRO A 255 -5.89 2.14 4.47
CA PRO A 255 -5.83 3.16 3.43
C PRO A 255 -4.60 4.05 3.60
N MET A 256 -3.82 4.27 2.51
CA MET A 256 -2.58 5.02 2.52
C MET A 256 -2.62 6.18 1.52
N SER A 257 -2.38 7.40 2.00
CA SER A 257 -2.16 8.62 1.18
C SER A 257 -3.30 8.98 0.23
N CYS A 258 -4.56 8.65 0.56
CA CYS A 258 -5.75 9.20 -0.09
C CYS A 258 -7.00 9.07 0.80
N HIS A 259 -7.83 10.09 0.74
CA HIS A 259 -9.05 10.22 1.53
C HIS A 259 -10.21 9.35 1.02
N CYS A 260 -11.24 9.18 1.85
CA CYS A 260 -12.51 8.58 1.44
C CYS A 260 -13.26 9.55 0.52
N VAL A 261 -13.57 9.10 -0.69
CA VAL A 261 -14.26 9.92 -1.70
C VAL A 261 -15.79 9.82 -1.61
N ALA A 262 -16.32 9.05 -0.66
CA ALA A 262 -17.75 8.93 -0.39
C ALA A 262 -18.61 8.59 -1.64
N GLY A 263 -18.11 7.71 -2.50
CA GLY A 263 -18.79 7.35 -3.74
C GLY A 263 -18.73 8.40 -4.85
N LYS A 264 -18.13 9.56 -4.61
CA LYS A 264 -17.96 10.63 -5.60
C LYS A 264 -16.62 10.50 -6.36
N SER A 265 -16.43 11.32 -7.39
CA SER A 265 -15.12 11.41 -8.05
C SER A 265 -14.06 12.03 -7.12
N ILE A 266 -12.81 11.64 -7.28
CA ILE A 266 -11.70 12.24 -6.52
C ILE A 266 -11.53 13.75 -6.80
N SER A 267 -12.03 14.22 -7.94
CA SER A 267 -12.07 15.63 -8.31
C SER A 267 -13.22 16.40 -7.67
N ASP A 268 -14.21 15.71 -7.14
CA ASP A 268 -15.38 16.34 -6.54
C ASP A 268 -15.06 16.88 -5.13
N GLU A 269 -15.86 17.82 -4.70
CA GLU A 269 -15.81 18.27 -3.32
C GLU A 269 -16.46 17.19 -2.42
N VAL A 270 -15.65 16.63 -1.53
CA VAL A 270 -16.06 15.68 -0.51
C VAL A 270 -15.74 16.27 0.84
N THR A 271 -16.76 16.54 1.63
CA THR A 271 -16.58 17.01 3.00
C THR A 271 -16.27 15.84 3.95
N SER A 272 -15.72 16.13 5.12
CA SER A 272 -15.51 15.10 6.14
C SER A 272 -16.82 14.49 6.62
N MET A 273 -17.92 15.27 6.61
CA MET A 273 -19.26 14.80 6.93
C MET A 273 -19.79 13.81 5.86
N ASP A 274 -19.57 14.09 4.57
CA ASP A 274 -19.95 13.16 3.50
C ASP A 274 -19.24 11.81 3.68
N ALA A 275 -17.93 11.84 3.95
CA ALA A 275 -17.13 10.64 4.19
C ALA A 275 -17.58 9.88 5.45
N TYR A 276 -17.89 10.60 6.54
CA TYR A 276 -18.43 10.01 7.75
C TYR A 276 -19.75 9.28 7.51
N HIS A 277 -20.73 9.94 6.87
CA HIS A 277 -22.02 9.32 6.59
C HIS A 277 -21.86 8.09 5.68
N TYR A 278 -20.98 8.17 4.67
CA TYR A 278 -20.70 7.07 3.78
C TYR A 278 -20.18 5.82 4.49
N LEU A 279 -19.29 5.99 5.47
CA LEU A 279 -18.78 4.88 6.28
C LEU A 279 -19.80 4.44 7.33
N LYS A 280 -20.46 5.40 7.99
CA LYS A 280 -21.44 5.12 9.06
C LYS A 280 -22.62 4.28 8.57
N GLU A 281 -23.12 4.53 7.38
CA GLU A 281 -24.17 3.69 6.78
C GLU A 281 -23.78 2.20 6.71
N THR A 282 -22.51 1.90 6.42
CA THR A 282 -22.01 0.52 6.42
C THR A 282 -21.90 -0.04 7.84
N ILE A 283 -21.34 0.75 8.74
CA ILE A 283 -21.18 0.36 10.15
C ILE A 283 -22.53 0.09 10.80
N ASP A 284 -23.52 0.97 10.58
CA ASP A 284 -24.87 0.79 11.12
C ASP A 284 -25.59 -0.44 10.54
N ALA A 285 -25.36 -0.73 9.25
CA ALA A 285 -25.95 -1.89 8.59
C ALA A 285 -25.35 -3.23 9.06
N HIS A 286 -24.15 -3.21 9.63
CA HIS A 286 -23.39 -4.37 10.10
C HIS A 286 -22.91 -4.16 11.55
N SER A 287 -23.81 -3.72 12.41
CA SER A 287 -23.51 -3.33 13.81
C SER A 287 -23.04 -4.50 14.70
N ASP A 288 -23.15 -5.71 14.22
CA ASP A 288 -22.66 -6.95 14.84
C ASP A 288 -21.23 -7.31 14.43
N LEU A 289 -20.66 -6.59 13.45
CA LEU A 289 -19.31 -6.82 12.96
C LEU A 289 -18.36 -5.69 13.39
N ASP A 290 -17.25 -6.06 13.98
CA ASP A 290 -16.17 -5.14 14.31
C ASP A 290 -15.25 -4.87 13.11
N PHE A 291 -14.45 -3.84 13.20
CA PHE A 291 -13.47 -3.46 12.16
C PHE A 291 -12.33 -2.67 12.76
N PHE A 292 -11.22 -2.58 12.03
CA PHE A 292 -10.12 -1.68 12.37
C PHE A 292 -9.58 -0.98 11.14
N ILE A 293 -9.47 0.35 11.20
CA ILE A 293 -8.89 1.19 10.16
C ILE A 293 -7.55 1.72 10.66
N TYR A 294 -6.46 1.30 10.02
CA TYR A 294 -5.13 1.88 10.20
C TYR A 294 -4.82 2.82 9.02
N ALA A 295 -5.19 4.06 9.12
CA ALA A 295 -4.93 5.04 8.07
C ALA A 295 -3.51 5.59 8.19
N ALA A 296 -2.87 5.90 7.04
CA ALA A 296 -1.53 6.47 7.01
C ALA A 296 -1.38 7.50 5.88
N SER A 297 -0.66 8.57 6.12
CA SER A 297 -0.24 9.50 5.06
C SER A 297 1.11 10.15 5.35
N GLY A 298 1.65 10.82 4.33
CA GLY A 298 2.88 11.58 4.40
C GLY A 298 2.71 12.97 5.00
N ASN A 299 3.57 13.90 4.56
CA ASN A 299 3.56 15.28 5.04
C ASN A 299 2.20 15.98 4.78
N PRO A 300 1.95 17.15 5.36
CA PRO A 300 0.65 17.81 5.23
C PRO A 300 0.14 18.07 3.81
N GLN A 301 1.01 18.05 2.80
CA GLN A 301 0.63 18.19 1.40
C GLN A 301 0.37 16.84 0.70
N ASP A 302 0.73 15.72 1.30
CA ASP A 302 0.55 14.40 0.70
C ASP A 302 -0.94 14.05 0.54
N ALA A 303 -1.70 14.09 1.62
CA ALA A 303 -3.12 13.79 1.60
C ALA A 303 -3.91 14.67 2.61
N PRO A 304 -3.99 15.98 2.38
CA PRO A 304 -4.58 16.92 3.35
C PRO A 304 -6.04 16.58 3.70
N LYS A 305 -6.84 16.20 2.71
CA LYS A 305 -8.24 15.81 2.94
C LYS A 305 -8.38 14.54 3.79
N MET A 306 -7.45 13.57 3.67
CA MET A 306 -7.45 12.39 4.53
C MET A 306 -7.24 12.77 6.00
N ARG A 307 -6.26 13.64 6.25
CA ARG A 307 -6.00 14.16 7.59
C ARG A 307 -7.21 14.89 8.18
N GLU A 308 -7.88 15.74 7.38
CA GLU A 308 -9.09 16.44 7.80
C GLU A 308 -10.23 15.47 8.14
N GLN A 309 -10.42 14.43 7.32
CA GLN A 309 -11.44 13.40 7.54
C GLN A 309 -11.16 12.60 8.81
N ILE A 310 -9.93 12.14 9.01
CA ILE A 310 -9.57 11.36 10.21
C ILE A 310 -9.74 12.21 11.47
N ALA A 311 -9.29 13.47 11.48
CA ALA A 311 -9.50 14.38 12.58
C ALA A 311 -10.98 14.71 12.85
N PHE A 312 -11.84 14.56 11.85
CA PHE A 312 -13.29 14.64 12.02
C PHE A 312 -13.85 13.34 12.61
N PHE A 313 -13.43 12.17 12.09
CA PHE A 313 -13.88 10.86 12.55
C PHE A 313 -13.53 10.62 14.04
N GLU A 314 -12.34 11.03 14.47
CA GLU A 314 -11.90 10.95 15.87
C GLU A 314 -12.88 11.63 16.85
N LYS A 315 -13.59 12.67 16.40
CA LYS A 315 -14.59 13.38 17.20
C LYS A 315 -15.97 12.71 17.20
N GLN A 316 -16.18 11.70 16.39
CA GLN A 316 -17.44 10.95 16.30
C GLN A 316 -17.37 9.71 17.19
N THR A 317 -17.29 9.92 18.49
CA THR A 317 -17.00 8.88 19.51
C THR A 317 -18.11 7.84 19.69
N ASP A 318 -19.27 8.05 19.11
CA ASP A 318 -20.35 7.08 19.00
C ASP A 318 -20.10 6.01 17.89
N THR A 319 -19.17 6.28 16.99
CA THR A 319 -18.86 5.44 15.84
C THR A 319 -17.40 4.99 15.84
N PHE A 320 -16.47 5.89 16.18
CA PHE A 320 -15.04 5.65 16.16
C PHE A 320 -14.42 5.77 17.55
N SER A 321 -13.71 4.72 17.95
CA SER A 321 -12.80 4.71 19.10
C SER A 321 -11.38 4.80 18.56
N TYR A 322 -10.69 5.93 18.90
CA TYR A 322 -9.38 6.25 18.35
C TYR A 322 -8.24 5.72 19.22
N GLY A 323 -7.34 4.96 18.64
CA GLY A 323 -6.13 4.43 19.28
C GLY A 323 -5.55 3.24 18.53
N ASN A 324 -4.36 2.80 18.90
CA ASN A 324 -3.61 1.76 18.23
C ASN A 324 -3.79 0.35 18.80
N ASP A 325 -4.65 0.17 19.79
CA ASP A 325 -5.00 -1.14 20.31
C ASP A 325 -6.31 -1.62 19.68
N PRO A 326 -6.30 -2.59 18.76
CA PRO A 326 -7.51 -3.06 18.10
C PRO A 326 -8.54 -3.73 19.03
N LYS A 327 -8.16 -4.08 20.25
CA LYS A 327 -9.10 -4.60 21.27
C LYS A 327 -10.00 -3.54 21.86
N GLU A 328 -9.53 -2.30 21.88
CA GLU A 328 -10.20 -1.16 22.49
C GLU A 328 -10.65 -0.13 21.45
N ASN A 329 -10.03 -0.15 20.26
CA ASN A 329 -10.17 0.89 19.26
C ASN A 329 -10.50 0.31 17.88
N ASN A 330 -11.04 1.16 17.00
CA ASN A 330 -11.36 0.78 15.63
C ASN A 330 -10.82 1.75 14.56
N LEU A 331 -10.13 2.82 14.99
CA LEU A 331 -9.55 3.82 14.10
C LEU A 331 -8.21 4.28 14.64
N PHE A 332 -7.19 4.24 13.79
CA PHE A 332 -5.89 4.81 14.09
C PHE A 332 -5.28 5.49 12.86
N TYR A 333 -4.48 6.53 13.09
CA TYR A 333 -3.86 7.27 12.00
C TYR A 333 -2.42 7.64 12.30
N THR A 334 -1.55 7.41 11.31
CA THR A 334 -0.15 7.83 11.36
C THR A 334 0.14 8.89 10.31
N LEU A 335 0.82 9.95 10.73
CA LEU A 335 1.32 11.03 9.88
C LEU A 335 2.84 11.00 9.87
N SER A 336 3.43 10.96 8.69
CA SER A 336 4.87 11.04 8.50
C SER A 336 5.28 12.34 7.81
N ASP A 337 6.58 12.58 7.66
CA ASP A 337 7.10 13.69 6.86
C ASP A 337 7.35 13.31 5.38
N PHE A 338 6.86 12.16 4.95
CA PHE A 338 7.01 11.64 3.60
C PHE A 338 6.19 12.46 2.59
N ARG A 339 6.68 12.54 1.37
CA ARG A 339 5.90 13.03 0.24
C ARG A 339 5.06 11.93 -0.38
N HIS A 340 4.16 12.28 -1.28
CA HIS A 340 3.37 11.32 -2.06
C HIS A 340 4.26 10.48 -2.98
N SER A 341 4.66 9.29 -2.55
CA SER A 341 5.45 8.35 -3.32
C SER A 341 5.28 6.93 -2.78
N ASP A 342 5.17 5.96 -3.70
CA ASP A 342 5.13 4.52 -3.44
C ASP A 342 6.36 3.99 -2.70
N LEU A 343 7.48 4.70 -2.79
CA LEU A 343 8.71 4.39 -2.07
C LEU A 343 8.53 4.38 -0.55
N PHE A 344 7.48 5.01 -0.04
CA PHE A 344 7.20 5.09 1.39
C PHE A 344 6.19 4.06 1.86
N VAL A 345 5.55 3.33 0.97
CA VAL A 345 4.61 2.24 1.31
C VAL A 345 5.22 1.21 2.25
N PRO A 346 6.51 0.79 2.12
CA PRO A 346 7.12 -0.12 3.08
C PRO A 346 7.09 0.35 4.53
N TYR A 347 7.16 1.67 4.75
CA TYR A 347 7.13 2.25 6.11
C TYR A 347 5.72 2.29 6.68
N TYR A 348 4.74 2.60 5.84
CA TYR A 348 3.34 2.48 6.21
C TYR A 348 3.00 1.04 6.60
N TYR A 349 3.52 0.05 5.84
CA TYR A 349 3.38 -1.36 6.19
C TYR A 349 4.07 -1.72 7.49
N TYR A 350 5.30 -1.25 7.70
CA TYR A 350 6.01 -1.53 8.94
C TYR A 350 5.19 -1.12 10.17
N ASN A 351 4.57 0.05 10.13
CA ASN A 351 3.77 0.53 11.24
C ASN A 351 2.43 -0.19 11.34
N SER A 352 1.72 -0.33 10.25
CA SER A 352 0.40 -0.96 10.26
C SER A 352 0.46 -2.44 10.63
N LEU A 353 1.46 -3.19 10.15
CA LEU A 353 1.59 -4.63 10.43
C LEU A 353 1.98 -4.95 11.88
N GLN A 354 2.41 -3.98 12.66
CA GLN A 354 2.58 -4.14 14.11
C GLN A 354 1.23 -4.14 14.86
N VAL A 355 0.20 -3.62 14.23
CA VAL A 355 -1.14 -3.44 14.81
C VAL A 355 -2.17 -4.36 14.15
N LEU A 356 -2.17 -4.46 12.82
CA LEU A 356 -3.11 -5.31 12.10
C LEU A 356 -2.95 -6.78 12.51
N PHE A 357 -4.06 -7.46 12.67
CA PHE A 357 -4.16 -8.87 13.10
C PHE A 357 -3.67 -9.15 14.53
N SER A 358 -3.46 -8.12 15.36
CA SER A 358 -3.08 -8.28 16.77
C SER A 358 -4.34 -8.36 17.66
N GLU A 359 -4.91 -9.54 17.78
CA GLU A 359 -6.01 -9.85 18.72
C GLU A 359 -5.55 -10.48 20.04
#